data_d06d4ab341fc8edd9462a1adb3cea6ec
#
_entry.id   d06d4ab341fc8edd9462a1adb3cea6ec
#
_cell.length_a   1.000
_cell.length_b   1.000
_cell.length_c   1.000
_cell.angle_alpha   90.00
_cell.angle_beta   90.00
_cell.angle_gamma   90.00
#
_symmetry.space_group_name_H-M   'P 1'
#
loop_
_entity.id
_entity.type
_entity.pdbx_description
1 polymer ?
#
loop_
_entity_poly.entity_id
_entity_poly.type
_entity_poly.pdbx_seq_one_letter_code
_entity_poly.pdbx_strand_id
1 'polypeptide(L)'
;SKWTDKHEVIQGSRFDYDGGPFYWQYDFIVPLGIPNPIAPAAFGPAGYRVMDTLCFEGGLFNRRVVTEIGLPDPRFFIYWDDTMYGYRASKVTNPIVVPDVILRRTREIGNWDIAGVRQLNSTSDMNRYHIMRNRGYMARYFMTYGDFRPLVFGLGTVLTAAKEVIRLVMVDREHLKTGLVQIAKGWWDSRKLMHDPTWKPMPSLK
;
A
#
# COMPACT_ATOMS: atom_id res chain seq x y z
N SER A 1 -10.67 24.66 1.39
CA SER A 1 -9.58 24.51 0.41
C SER A 1 -10.19 24.13 -0.93
N LYS A 2 -9.53 24.48 -2.03
CA LYS A 2 -10.05 24.22 -3.40
C LYS A 2 -10.36 22.73 -3.67
N TRP A 3 -9.83 21.83 -2.87
CA TRP A 3 -9.99 20.38 -3.00
C TRP A 3 -11.07 19.81 -2.08
N THR A 4 -11.14 20.24 -0.82
CA THR A 4 -12.04 19.68 0.20
C THR A 4 -13.51 19.94 -0.08
N ASP A 5 -13.84 20.94 -0.90
CA ASP A 5 -15.23 21.24 -1.29
C ASP A 5 -15.77 20.28 -2.36
N LYS A 6 -14.86 19.56 -3.04
CA LYS A 6 -15.19 18.70 -4.18
C LYS A 6 -14.84 17.22 -3.98
N HIS A 7 -13.91 16.93 -3.04
CA HIS A 7 -13.36 15.60 -2.83
C HIS A 7 -13.38 15.23 -1.36
N GLU A 8 -13.71 13.99 -1.06
CA GLU A 8 -13.88 13.50 0.29
C GLU A 8 -12.63 12.78 0.84
N VAL A 9 -11.75 12.32 -0.05
CA VAL A 9 -10.50 11.66 0.31
C VAL A 9 -9.38 12.22 -0.56
N ILE A 10 -8.38 12.82 0.08
CA ILE A 10 -7.33 13.59 -0.58
C ILE A 10 -5.98 13.17 -0.02
N GLN A 11 -5.06 12.86 -0.91
CA GLN A 11 -3.64 12.69 -0.62
C GLN A 11 -2.86 13.89 -1.16
N GLY A 12 -2.17 14.60 -0.30
CA GLY A 12 -1.20 15.60 -0.76
C GLY A 12 0.11 14.97 -1.20
N SER A 13 0.84 15.66 -2.05
CA SER A 13 2.17 15.24 -2.48
C SER A 13 3.17 15.32 -1.33
N ARG A 14 4.14 14.43 -1.39
CA ARG A 14 5.21 14.30 -0.39
C ARG A 14 6.57 14.41 -1.08
N PHE A 15 7.53 15.02 -0.38
CA PHE A 15 8.91 15.05 -0.83
C PHE A 15 9.83 14.30 0.12
N ASP A 16 10.87 13.71 -0.44
CA ASP A 16 11.94 13.11 0.33
C ASP A 16 12.86 14.18 0.94
N TYR A 17 13.84 13.76 1.72
CA TYR A 17 14.77 14.63 2.44
C TYR A 17 15.53 15.58 1.51
N ASP A 18 15.96 15.10 0.35
CA ASP A 18 16.68 15.86 -0.69
C ASP A 18 15.77 16.77 -1.53
N GLY A 19 14.46 16.76 -1.29
CA GLY A 19 13.47 17.50 -2.08
C GLY A 19 13.06 16.77 -3.37
N GLY A 20 13.56 15.57 -3.60
CA GLY A 20 13.11 14.69 -4.68
C GLY A 20 11.71 14.10 -4.44
N PRO A 21 11.11 13.48 -5.46
CA PRO A 21 9.81 12.87 -5.33
C PRO A 21 9.83 11.72 -4.32
N PHE A 22 8.80 11.66 -3.49
CA PHE A 22 8.66 10.62 -2.49
C PHE A 22 8.29 9.28 -3.15
N TYR A 23 9.16 8.30 -3.10
CA TYR A 23 9.03 7.03 -3.82
C TYR A 23 7.92 6.09 -3.28
N TRP A 24 7.34 6.38 -2.13
CA TRP A 24 6.16 5.68 -1.61
C TRP A 24 4.85 6.33 -2.07
N GLN A 25 4.90 7.35 -2.90
CA GLN A 25 3.72 7.90 -3.54
C GLN A 25 3.35 7.02 -4.72
N TYR A 26 2.40 6.14 -4.52
CA TYR A 26 1.96 5.16 -5.51
C TYR A 26 0.44 4.99 -5.49
N ASP A 27 -0.07 4.59 -6.62
CA ASP A 27 -1.39 4.02 -6.81
C ASP A 27 -1.31 2.49 -6.67
N PHE A 28 -2.41 1.78 -6.91
CA PHE A 28 -2.51 0.37 -6.65
C PHE A 28 -3.03 -0.40 -7.85
N ILE A 29 -2.32 -1.44 -8.28
CA ILE A 29 -2.84 -2.37 -9.28
C ILE A 29 -3.67 -3.41 -8.54
N VAL A 30 -4.95 -3.11 -8.36
CA VAL A 30 -5.88 -3.87 -7.52
C VAL A 30 -5.85 -5.37 -7.79
N PRO A 31 -6.01 -5.86 -9.03
CA PRO A 31 -6.06 -7.31 -9.27
C PRO A 31 -4.77 -8.05 -8.89
N LEU A 32 -3.62 -7.37 -8.99
CA LEU A 32 -2.32 -7.92 -8.59
C LEU A 32 -2.04 -7.73 -7.10
N GLY A 33 -2.65 -6.74 -6.47
CA GLY A 33 -2.35 -6.35 -5.09
C GLY A 33 -0.92 -5.83 -4.94
N ILE A 34 -0.43 -4.99 -5.86
CA ILE A 34 0.91 -4.41 -5.85
C ILE A 34 0.89 -2.90 -6.08
N PRO A 35 1.88 -2.17 -5.56
CA PRO A 35 2.00 -0.74 -5.79
C PRO A 35 2.24 -0.41 -7.27
N ASN A 36 1.66 0.69 -7.72
CA ASN A 36 1.87 1.30 -9.03
C ASN A 36 2.43 2.72 -8.84
N PRO A 37 3.73 2.95 -9.04
CA PRO A 37 4.34 4.27 -8.84
C PRO A 37 3.65 5.35 -9.66
N ILE A 38 3.44 6.52 -9.06
CA ILE A 38 2.81 7.67 -9.72
C ILE A 38 3.92 8.53 -10.33
N ALA A 39 3.88 8.68 -11.65
CA ALA A 39 4.80 9.57 -12.35
C ALA A 39 4.47 11.05 -12.03
N PRO A 40 5.47 11.96 -12.00
CA PRO A 40 5.25 13.40 -11.77
C PRO A 40 4.24 14.03 -12.74
N ALA A 41 4.18 13.55 -13.98
CA ALA A 41 3.24 14.03 -15.01
C ALA A 41 1.81 13.48 -14.88
N ALA A 42 1.51 12.66 -13.86
CA ALA A 42 0.25 11.92 -13.74
C ALA A 42 -0.96 12.79 -13.35
N PHE A 43 -0.76 14.06 -12.99
CA PHE A 43 -1.84 14.92 -12.50
C PHE A 43 -2.77 15.47 -13.58
N GLY A 44 -2.34 15.47 -14.84
CA GLY A 44 -3.13 15.90 -15.99
C GLY A 44 -3.67 17.33 -15.89
N PRO A 45 -4.55 17.75 -16.83
CA PRO A 45 -5.14 19.08 -16.85
C PRO A 45 -6.04 19.41 -15.65
N ALA A 46 -6.63 18.40 -15.01
CA ALA A 46 -7.47 18.57 -13.82
C ALA A 46 -6.66 18.99 -12.58
N GLY A 47 -5.35 18.85 -12.62
CA GLY A 47 -4.45 19.15 -11.50
C GLY A 47 -4.51 18.14 -10.36
N TYR A 48 -5.13 16.97 -10.57
CA TYR A 48 -5.18 15.84 -9.64
C TYR A 48 -5.29 14.52 -10.39
N ARG A 49 -5.02 13.42 -9.69
CA ARG A 49 -5.24 12.05 -10.20
C ARG A 49 -6.17 11.28 -9.25
N VAL A 50 -7.15 10.59 -9.81
CA VAL A 50 -7.97 9.61 -9.06
C VAL A 50 -7.13 8.37 -8.80
N MET A 51 -7.28 7.78 -7.61
CA MET A 51 -6.51 6.65 -7.12
C MET A 51 -7.40 5.53 -6.58
N ASP A 52 -6.87 4.30 -6.64
CA ASP A 52 -7.50 3.13 -6.01
C ASP A 52 -7.00 2.89 -4.57
N THR A 53 -6.14 3.75 -4.07
CA THR A 53 -5.59 3.66 -2.73
C THR A 53 -5.19 5.02 -2.16
N LEU A 54 -4.70 5.02 -0.93
CA LEU A 54 -4.19 6.21 -0.26
C LEU A 54 -3.24 5.79 0.85
N CYS A 55 -2.27 6.64 1.20
CA CYS A 55 -1.39 6.46 2.33
C CYS A 55 -1.84 7.33 3.51
N PHE A 56 -1.66 6.86 4.75
CA PHE A 56 -1.97 7.67 5.94
C PHE A 56 -1.07 8.89 6.10
N GLU A 57 0.17 8.83 5.59
CA GLU A 57 1.05 9.99 5.59
C GLU A 57 0.49 11.09 4.67
N GLY A 58 -0.18 12.07 5.29
CA GLY A 58 -0.77 13.20 4.59
C GLY A 58 -2.09 12.91 3.88
N GLY A 59 -2.77 11.85 4.27
CA GLY A 59 -4.12 11.54 3.82
C GLY A 59 -5.18 12.29 4.64
N LEU A 60 -6.13 12.94 3.96
CA LEU A 60 -7.32 13.54 4.55
C LEU A 60 -8.55 12.72 4.19
N PHE A 61 -9.36 12.37 5.19
CA PHE A 61 -10.59 11.61 5.01
C PHE A 61 -11.77 12.41 5.55
N ASN A 62 -12.80 12.57 4.72
CA ASN A 62 -14.07 13.11 5.19
C ASN A 62 -14.70 12.13 6.21
N ARG A 63 -15.26 12.67 7.29
CA ARG A 63 -15.91 11.87 8.34
C ARG A 63 -16.99 10.94 7.79
N ARG A 64 -17.74 11.36 6.76
CA ARG A 64 -18.74 10.51 6.09
C ARG A 64 -18.11 9.22 5.58
N VAL A 65 -16.97 9.30 4.91
CA VAL A 65 -16.25 8.14 4.40
C VAL A 65 -15.82 7.23 5.54
N VAL A 66 -15.21 7.78 6.60
CA VAL A 66 -14.81 7.02 7.79
C VAL A 66 -16.02 6.31 8.43
N THR A 67 -17.17 7.00 8.54
CA THR A 67 -18.40 6.41 9.08
C THR A 67 -18.88 5.25 8.22
N GLU A 68 -18.74 5.33 6.91
CA GLU A 68 -19.20 4.33 5.97
C GLU A 68 -18.30 3.10 5.90
N ILE A 69 -16.99 3.29 5.81
CA ILE A 69 -16.03 2.18 5.69
C ILE A 69 -15.52 1.64 7.04
N GLY A 70 -15.79 2.33 8.15
CA GLY A 70 -15.29 1.99 9.49
C GLY A 70 -13.84 2.41 9.69
N LEU A 71 -13.25 1.95 10.79
CA LEU A 71 -11.85 2.22 11.14
C LEU A 71 -10.86 1.39 10.32
N PRO A 72 -9.57 1.79 10.27
CA PRO A 72 -8.51 0.92 9.76
C PRO A 72 -8.50 -0.43 10.45
N ASP A 73 -8.19 -1.48 9.68
CA ASP A 73 -8.19 -2.84 10.20
C ASP A 73 -6.92 -3.13 11.01
N PRO A 74 -6.98 -3.27 12.35
CA PRO A 74 -5.81 -3.45 13.19
C PRO A 74 -5.10 -4.79 12.97
N ARG A 75 -5.74 -5.76 12.31
CA ARG A 75 -5.16 -7.07 12.02
C ARG A 75 -3.98 -6.99 11.05
N PHE A 76 -3.90 -5.93 10.24
CA PHE A 76 -2.73 -5.68 9.40
C PHE A 76 -1.49 -5.40 10.23
N PHE A 77 -1.61 -4.66 11.34
CA PHE A 77 -0.55 -4.24 12.24
C PHE A 77 0.47 -3.29 11.58
N ILE A 78 1.14 -3.72 10.51
CA ILE A 78 2.09 -2.95 9.71
C ILE A 78 2.07 -3.46 8.27
N TYR A 79 2.32 -2.59 7.29
CA TYR A 79 2.23 -2.81 5.85
C TYR A 79 0.83 -3.16 5.33
N TRP A 80 0.45 -2.48 4.28
CA TRP A 80 -0.82 -2.60 3.58
C TRP A 80 -2.04 -2.11 4.35
N ASP A 81 -1.91 -1.69 5.60
CA ASP A 81 -2.98 -1.13 6.42
C ASP A 81 -3.55 0.15 5.81
N ASP A 82 -2.70 1.11 5.50
CA ASP A 82 -3.03 2.35 4.83
C ASP A 82 -3.54 2.13 3.40
N THR A 83 -2.81 1.31 2.63
CA THR A 83 -3.17 0.92 1.26
C THR A 83 -4.57 0.32 1.21
N MET A 84 -4.89 -0.59 2.12
CA MET A 84 -6.20 -1.24 2.17
C MET A 84 -7.28 -0.33 2.72
N TYR A 85 -6.95 0.62 3.58
CA TYR A 85 -7.89 1.63 4.02
C TYR A 85 -8.27 2.59 2.88
N GLY A 86 -7.28 3.03 2.11
CA GLY A 86 -7.48 3.80 0.89
C GLY A 86 -8.28 3.04 -0.16
N TYR A 87 -7.98 1.75 -0.37
CA TYR A 87 -8.76 0.88 -1.26
C TYR A 87 -10.22 0.75 -0.82
N ARG A 88 -10.51 0.62 0.48
CA ARG A 88 -11.88 0.62 0.98
C ARG A 88 -12.58 1.95 0.74
N ALA A 89 -11.86 3.05 0.91
CA ALA A 89 -12.38 4.38 0.61
C ALA A 89 -12.72 4.53 -0.89
N SER A 90 -11.92 3.94 -1.80
CA SER A 90 -12.20 3.98 -3.24
C SER A 90 -13.49 3.25 -3.64
N LYS A 91 -14.08 2.44 -2.74
CA LYS A 91 -15.37 1.76 -2.99
C LYS A 91 -16.58 2.63 -2.69
N VAL A 92 -16.39 3.75 -2.02
CA VAL A 92 -17.50 4.64 -1.59
C VAL A 92 -17.31 6.09 -2.07
N THR A 93 -16.12 6.44 -2.55
CA THR A 93 -15.79 7.75 -3.12
C THR A 93 -14.61 7.62 -4.09
N ASN A 94 -14.16 8.74 -4.67
CA ASN A 94 -12.98 8.78 -5.53
C ASN A 94 -11.82 9.44 -4.77
N PRO A 95 -10.89 8.66 -4.15
CA PRO A 95 -9.67 9.23 -3.58
C PRO A 95 -8.85 9.93 -4.66
N ILE A 96 -8.28 11.07 -4.32
CA ILE A 96 -7.41 11.79 -5.24
C ILE A 96 -6.04 12.05 -4.63
N VAL A 97 -5.02 12.11 -5.49
CA VAL A 97 -3.73 12.71 -5.14
C VAL A 97 -3.61 14.07 -5.82
N VAL A 98 -3.09 15.05 -5.09
CA VAL A 98 -2.88 16.43 -5.55
C VAL A 98 -1.41 16.79 -5.52
N PRO A 99 -0.93 17.71 -6.40
CA PRO A 99 0.47 18.13 -6.44
C PRO A 99 0.87 19.03 -5.27
N ASP A 100 -0.12 19.56 -4.53
CA ASP A 100 0.17 20.43 -3.37
C ASP A 100 0.99 19.64 -2.34
N VAL A 101 2.15 20.16 -2.00
CA VAL A 101 3.10 19.52 -1.08
C VAL A 101 2.65 19.73 0.36
N ILE A 102 2.44 18.66 1.08
CA ILE A 102 1.99 18.70 2.49
C ILE A 102 3.02 18.13 3.46
N LEU A 103 3.95 17.32 2.98
CA LEU A 103 4.98 16.69 3.80
C LEU A 103 6.34 16.72 3.12
N ARG A 104 7.37 16.97 3.93
CA ARG A 104 8.76 16.77 3.57
C ARG A 104 9.44 15.94 4.67
N ARG A 105 10.22 14.95 4.29
CA ARG A 105 11.03 14.22 5.26
C ARG A 105 12.10 15.08 5.86
N THR A 106 12.34 14.91 7.15
CA THR A 106 13.37 15.61 7.92
C THR A 106 14.62 14.74 8.12
N ARG A 107 14.57 13.46 7.72
CA ARG A 107 15.69 12.52 7.85
C ARG A 107 15.93 11.81 6.54
N GLU A 108 17.19 11.67 6.19
CA GLU A 108 17.61 10.81 5.08
C GLU A 108 17.30 9.35 5.38
N ILE A 109 16.75 8.64 4.41
CA ILE A 109 16.65 7.18 4.44
C ILE A 109 17.59 6.66 3.37
N GLY A 110 18.57 5.85 3.78
CA GLY A 110 19.47 5.18 2.85
C GLY A 110 18.66 4.35 1.86
N ASN A 111 18.69 4.75 0.61
CA ASN A 111 18.02 4.06 -0.50
C ASN A 111 19.05 3.56 -1.49
N TRP A 112 18.86 2.33 -1.94
CA TRP A 112 19.61 1.79 -3.07
C TRP A 112 18.82 2.03 -4.35
N ASP A 113 19.36 2.88 -5.22
CA ASP A 113 18.79 3.08 -6.56
C ASP A 113 19.26 1.96 -7.48
N ILE A 114 18.32 1.20 -8.03
CA ILE A 114 18.61 0.17 -9.02
C ILE A 114 18.17 0.71 -10.37
N ALA A 115 19.12 1.20 -11.13
CA ALA A 115 18.94 1.69 -12.51
C ALA A 115 17.87 2.79 -12.66
N GLY A 116 17.72 3.68 -11.67
CA GLY A 116 16.78 4.81 -11.72
C GLY A 116 15.30 4.41 -11.63
N VAL A 117 14.99 3.12 -11.45
CA VAL A 117 13.62 2.63 -11.59
C VAL A 117 12.93 2.38 -10.25
N ARG A 118 13.66 1.96 -9.21
CA ARG A 118 13.11 1.74 -7.86
C ARG A 118 14.20 1.81 -6.81
N GLN A 119 13.93 2.56 -5.77
CA GLN A 119 14.74 2.57 -4.57
C GLN A 119 14.38 1.35 -3.72
N LEU A 120 15.37 0.52 -3.38
CA LEU A 120 15.26 -0.53 -2.37
C LEU A 120 15.93 -0.04 -1.09
N ASN A 121 15.18 -0.01 -0.01
CA ASN A 121 15.72 0.26 1.32
C ASN A 121 15.81 -1.02 2.14
N SER A 122 16.66 -1.02 3.16
CA SER A 122 16.70 -2.09 4.16
C SER A 122 15.35 -2.26 4.84
N THR A 123 15.02 -3.50 5.19
CA THR A 123 13.80 -3.79 5.95
C THR A 123 14.03 -4.94 6.93
N SER A 124 13.24 -4.98 8.00
CA SER A 124 13.36 -6.02 9.01
C SER A 124 12.70 -7.33 8.60
N ASP A 125 13.10 -8.41 9.21
CA ASP A 125 12.48 -9.73 9.03
C ASP A 125 11.01 -9.74 9.46
N MET A 126 10.65 -8.99 10.51
CA MET A 126 9.27 -8.78 10.90
C MET A 126 8.45 -8.13 9.77
N ASN A 127 9.00 -7.11 9.13
CA ASN A 127 8.34 -6.43 8.01
C ASN A 127 8.14 -7.38 6.82
N ARG A 128 9.15 -8.20 6.46
CA ARG A 128 9.04 -9.21 5.39
C ARG A 128 7.92 -10.19 5.64
N TYR A 129 7.83 -10.67 6.89
CA TYR A 129 6.73 -11.53 7.31
C TYR A 129 5.37 -10.86 7.08
N HIS A 130 5.20 -9.62 7.56
CA HIS A 130 3.92 -8.90 7.42
C HIS A 130 3.59 -8.51 5.98
N ILE A 131 4.59 -8.14 5.17
CA ILE A 131 4.41 -7.88 3.74
C ILE A 131 3.75 -9.09 3.06
N MET A 132 4.20 -10.30 3.37
CA MET A 132 3.66 -11.53 2.78
C MET A 132 2.36 -11.98 3.44
N ARG A 133 2.30 -12.00 4.78
CA ARG A 133 1.13 -12.44 5.54
C ARG A 133 -0.12 -11.61 5.24
N ASN A 134 0.03 -10.32 5.18
CA ASN A 134 -1.10 -9.40 5.03
C ASN A 134 -1.75 -9.46 3.64
N ARG A 135 -1.10 -10.09 2.66
CA ARG A 135 -1.74 -10.42 1.39
C ARG A 135 -2.96 -11.33 1.57
N GLY A 136 -2.99 -12.14 2.63
CA GLY A 136 -4.18 -12.92 2.98
C GLY A 136 -5.40 -12.05 3.33
N TYR A 137 -5.20 -11.02 4.14
CA TYR A 137 -6.25 -10.04 4.44
C TYR A 137 -6.65 -9.20 3.22
N MET A 138 -5.67 -8.81 2.41
CA MET A 138 -5.90 -8.10 1.15
C MET A 138 -6.80 -8.92 0.22
N ALA A 139 -6.52 -10.22 0.04
CA ALA A 139 -7.34 -11.13 -0.75
C ALA A 139 -8.79 -11.19 -0.23
N ARG A 140 -8.98 -11.23 1.10
CA ARG A 140 -10.31 -11.25 1.73
C ARG A 140 -11.10 -9.97 1.41
N TYR A 141 -10.47 -8.81 1.48
CA TYR A 141 -11.12 -7.56 1.07
C TYR A 141 -11.43 -7.54 -0.42
N PHE A 142 -10.54 -8.02 -1.28
CA PHE A 142 -10.82 -8.12 -2.73
C PHE A 142 -11.97 -9.07 -3.02
N MET A 143 -12.09 -10.19 -2.31
CA MET A 143 -13.26 -11.07 -2.40
C MET A 143 -14.54 -10.36 -1.99
N THR A 144 -14.50 -9.58 -0.90
CA THR A 144 -15.66 -8.84 -0.39
C THR A 144 -16.19 -7.82 -1.40
N TYR A 145 -15.29 -7.15 -2.12
CA TYR A 145 -15.65 -6.12 -3.11
C TYR A 145 -15.72 -6.64 -4.57
N GLY A 146 -15.50 -7.94 -4.81
CA GLY A 146 -15.61 -8.54 -6.14
C GLY A 146 -14.39 -8.35 -7.04
N ASP A 147 -13.27 -7.87 -6.52
CA ASP A 147 -12.05 -7.61 -7.29
C ASP A 147 -11.05 -8.77 -7.28
N PHE A 148 -11.32 -9.83 -6.52
CA PHE A 148 -10.40 -10.95 -6.39
C PHE A 148 -10.34 -11.80 -7.65
N ARG A 149 -9.15 -11.89 -8.23
CA ARG A 149 -8.84 -12.75 -9.39
C ARG A 149 -7.72 -13.70 -9.00
N PRO A 150 -8.00 -14.99 -8.70
CA PRO A 150 -7.03 -15.89 -8.06
C PRO A 150 -5.68 -15.99 -8.78
N LEU A 151 -5.67 -16.16 -10.10
CA LEU A 151 -4.44 -16.28 -10.88
C LEU A 151 -3.64 -14.97 -10.91
N VAL A 152 -4.32 -13.84 -11.12
CA VAL A 152 -3.69 -12.53 -11.19
C VAL A 152 -3.14 -12.13 -9.81
N PHE A 153 -3.92 -12.34 -8.75
CA PHE A 153 -3.47 -12.09 -7.38
C PHE A 153 -2.32 -13.02 -6.99
N GLY A 154 -2.37 -14.28 -7.42
CA GLY A 154 -1.27 -15.24 -7.26
C GLY A 154 0.03 -14.75 -7.90
N LEU A 155 -0.04 -14.25 -9.13
CA LEU A 155 1.11 -13.62 -9.80
C LEU A 155 1.63 -12.42 -9.00
N GLY A 156 0.77 -11.53 -8.54
CA GLY A 156 1.16 -10.40 -7.69
C GLY A 156 1.84 -10.84 -6.38
N THR A 157 1.42 -11.99 -5.82
CA THR A 157 2.07 -12.58 -4.64
C THR A 157 3.47 -13.08 -4.94
N VAL A 158 3.66 -13.75 -6.08
CA VAL A 158 4.99 -14.18 -6.56
C VAL A 158 5.90 -12.98 -6.80
N LEU A 159 5.40 -11.94 -7.47
CA LEU A 159 6.16 -10.70 -7.71
C LEU A 159 6.56 -10.01 -6.40
N THR A 160 5.67 -10.00 -5.40
CA THR A 160 5.98 -9.44 -4.07
C THR A 160 7.08 -10.25 -3.39
N ALA A 161 6.99 -11.58 -3.40
CA ALA A 161 8.01 -12.46 -2.82
C ALA A 161 9.36 -12.30 -3.55
N ALA A 162 9.35 -12.26 -4.88
CA ALA A 162 10.56 -12.05 -5.68
C ALA A 162 11.23 -10.71 -5.35
N LYS A 163 10.45 -9.63 -5.21
CA LYS A 163 10.98 -8.32 -4.78
C LYS A 163 11.66 -8.41 -3.41
N GLU A 164 11.05 -9.10 -2.44
CA GLU A 164 11.63 -9.24 -1.10
C GLU A 164 12.90 -10.12 -1.12
N VAL A 165 12.96 -11.15 -1.96
CA VAL A 165 14.19 -11.96 -2.16
C VAL A 165 15.30 -11.11 -2.79
N ILE A 166 14.98 -10.31 -3.82
CA ILE A 166 15.95 -9.38 -4.45
C ILE A 166 16.49 -8.41 -3.40
N ARG A 167 15.60 -7.84 -2.57
CA ARG A 167 16.00 -6.94 -1.47
C ARG A 167 16.96 -7.64 -0.50
N LEU A 168 16.68 -8.87 -0.09
CA LEU A 168 17.55 -9.67 0.77
C LEU A 168 18.95 -9.87 0.15
N VAL A 169 18.99 -10.23 -1.13
CA VAL A 169 20.28 -10.52 -1.80
C VAL A 169 21.10 -9.26 -2.03
N MET A 170 20.44 -8.14 -2.34
CA MET A 170 21.15 -6.91 -2.73
C MET A 170 21.43 -5.97 -1.57
N VAL A 171 20.54 -5.89 -0.60
CA VAL A 171 20.60 -4.88 0.46
C VAL A 171 20.86 -5.50 1.83
N ASP A 172 20.17 -6.61 2.17
CA ASP A 172 20.15 -7.17 3.53
C ASP A 172 20.75 -8.58 3.59
N ARG A 173 21.91 -8.79 2.97
CA ARG A 173 22.55 -10.12 2.84
C ARG A 173 22.81 -10.83 4.17
N GLU A 174 23.06 -10.06 5.22
CA GLU A 174 23.27 -10.60 6.57
C GLU A 174 22.02 -11.30 7.12
N HIS A 175 20.82 -10.89 6.65
CA HIS A 175 19.54 -11.48 7.02
C HIS A 175 19.02 -12.52 6.02
N LEU A 176 19.86 -13.01 5.07
CA LEU A 176 19.36 -13.84 3.95
C LEU A 176 18.60 -15.08 4.43
N LYS A 177 19.15 -15.83 5.37
CA LYS A 177 18.51 -17.06 5.87
C LYS A 177 17.23 -16.78 6.65
N THR A 178 17.30 -15.86 7.61
CA THR A 178 16.18 -15.50 8.47
C THR A 178 15.06 -14.83 7.66
N GLY A 179 15.42 -13.93 6.76
CA GLY A 179 14.48 -13.25 5.88
C GLY A 179 13.75 -14.20 4.93
N LEU A 180 14.44 -15.20 4.32
CA LEU A 180 13.78 -16.21 3.50
C LEU A 180 12.76 -17.03 4.29
N VAL A 181 13.10 -17.40 5.53
CA VAL A 181 12.16 -18.09 6.43
C VAL A 181 10.93 -17.23 6.71
N GLN A 182 11.11 -15.92 6.96
CA GLN A 182 10.00 -15.02 7.23
C GLN A 182 9.10 -14.79 6.00
N ILE A 183 9.68 -14.69 4.82
CA ILE A 183 8.92 -14.63 3.56
C ILE A 183 8.06 -15.89 3.39
N ALA A 184 8.66 -17.07 3.56
CA ALA A 184 7.96 -18.35 3.41
C ALA A 184 6.85 -18.51 4.47
N LYS A 185 7.13 -18.18 5.73
CA LYS A 185 6.16 -18.20 6.82
C LYS A 185 4.99 -17.24 6.57
N GLY A 186 5.30 -16.00 6.18
CA GLY A 186 4.28 -15.00 5.85
C GLY A 186 3.40 -15.46 4.69
N TRP A 187 3.98 -16.06 3.65
CA TRP A 187 3.22 -16.63 2.53
C TRP A 187 2.30 -17.76 2.99
N TRP A 188 2.81 -18.68 3.80
CA TRP A 188 2.00 -19.77 4.34
C TRP A 188 0.82 -19.26 5.17
N ASP A 189 1.06 -18.33 6.08
CA ASP A 189 0.03 -17.74 6.91
C ASP A 189 -0.96 -16.89 6.11
N SER A 190 -0.50 -16.22 5.04
CA SER A 190 -1.37 -15.53 4.08
C SER A 190 -2.40 -16.49 3.46
N ARG A 191 -1.99 -17.70 3.09
CA ARG A 191 -2.93 -18.72 2.54
C ARG A 191 -3.96 -19.16 3.55
N LYS A 192 -3.58 -19.36 4.82
CA LYS A 192 -4.53 -19.67 5.89
C LYS A 192 -5.54 -18.54 6.07
N LEU A 193 -5.07 -17.29 6.16
CA LEU A 193 -5.94 -16.12 6.31
C LEU A 193 -6.90 -15.94 5.14
N MET A 194 -6.43 -16.18 3.93
CA MET A 194 -7.25 -16.09 2.72
C MET A 194 -8.43 -17.08 2.76
N HIS A 195 -8.27 -18.23 3.39
CA HIS A 195 -9.29 -19.29 3.49
C HIS A 195 -9.98 -19.33 4.88
N ASP A 196 -9.71 -18.39 5.77
CA ASP A 196 -10.33 -18.35 7.10
C ASP A 196 -11.84 -18.04 6.99
N PRO A 197 -12.73 -19.01 7.31
CA PRO A 197 -14.17 -18.80 7.19
C PRO A 197 -14.72 -17.85 8.26
N THR A 198 -13.98 -17.60 9.32
CA THR A 198 -14.41 -16.73 10.43
C THR A 198 -14.10 -15.25 10.19
N TRP A 199 -13.26 -14.96 9.18
CA TRP A 199 -12.89 -13.59 8.88
C TRP A 199 -14.10 -12.78 8.39
N LYS A 200 -14.22 -11.57 8.90
CA LYS A 200 -15.21 -10.57 8.47
C LYS A 200 -14.51 -9.24 8.19
N PRO A 201 -14.99 -8.45 7.22
CA PRO A 201 -14.48 -7.10 7.01
C PRO A 201 -14.74 -6.23 8.24
N MET A 202 -13.98 -5.14 8.38
CA MET A 202 -14.25 -4.15 9.41
C MET A 202 -15.65 -3.56 9.20
N PRO A 203 -16.46 -3.45 10.28
CA PRO A 203 -17.82 -2.94 10.21
C PRO A 203 -17.83 -1.44 9.89
N SER A 204 -18.94 -0.98 9.29
CA SER A 204 -19.30 0.43 9.26
C SER A 204 -19.50 0.97 10.69
N LEU A 205 -19.36 2.29 10.86
CA LEU A 205 -19.68 2.98 12.12
C LEU A 205 -21.13 3.56 12.12
N LYS A 206 -21.92 3.20 11.09
CA LYS A 206 -23.35 3.57 11.00
C LYS A 206 -24.17 2.77 11.99
#